data_26d2234a5b9f62e244e6c4c33d6655db
#
_entry.id   26d2234a5b9f62e244e6c4c33d6655db
#
_cell.length_a   1.000
_cell.length_b   1.000
_cell.length_c   1.000
_cell.angle_alpha   90.00
_cell.angle_beta   90.00
_cell.angle_gamma   90.00
#
_symmetry.space_group_name_H-M   'P 1'
#
loop_
_entity.id
_entity.type
_entity.pdbx_description
1 polymer ?
#
loop_
_entity_poly.entity_id
_entity_poly.type
_entity_poly.pdbx_seq_one_letter_code
_entity_poly.pdbx_strand_id
1 'polypeptide(L)'
;MKLEMTELGPVKRALKIEVPEDAVNSEFLKVYTELKRQVRVPGFRQGKAPVAVLEKRYSKMVEQDVVQRIVPDYYQRAVKEAGVVPVVVEIPPFERLKIQRNASFTFTATVEIKPDIKLGDYRPPNPISLKPDTRTVTDEQIDEALTNLREQHAQIEAAPDGAVLADGMHAVLNV
;
A
#
# COMPACT_ATOMS: atom_id res chain seq x y z
N MET A 1 3.09 -6.86 26.20
CA MET A 1 2.26 -6.43 25.06
C MET A 1 0.90 -7.09 25.23
N LYS A 2 -0.19 -6.36 24.97
CA LYS A 2 -1.52 -6.97 24.83
C LYS A 2 -1.92 -6.85 23.35
N LEU A 3 -2.45 -7.92 22.80
CA LEU A 3 -2.92 -8.00 21.43
C LEU A 3 -4.39 -8.42 21.43
N GLU A 4 -5.21 -7.64 20.75
CA GLU A 4 -6.62 -7.94 20.50
C GLU A 4 -6.86 -7.95 19.01
N MET A 5 -7.32 -9.08 18.48
CA MET A 5 -7.60 -9.24 17.05
C MET A 5 -9.11 -9.27 16.83
N THR A 6 -9.60 -8.41 15.95
CA THR A 6 -11.01 -8.34 15.57
C THR A 6 -11.15 -8.62 14.08
N GLU A 7 -12.11 -9.48 13.73
CA GLU A 7 -12.43 -9.75 12.33
C GLU A 7 -13.35 -8.66 11.77
N LEU A 8 -12.88 -7.95 10.75
CA LEU A 8 -13.66 -6.91 10.06
C LEU A 8 -14.36 -7.45 8.79
N GLY A 9 -13.94 -8.61 8.32
CA GLY A 9 -14.48 -9.23 7.11
C GLY A 9 -13.76 -10.55 6.80
N PRO A 10 -14.08 -11.20 5.68
CA PRO A 10 -13.53 -12.51 5.33
C PRO A 10 -11.99 -12.50 5.19
N VAL A 11 -11.41 -11.38 4.76
CA VAL A 11 -9.97 -11.21 4.57
C VAL A 11 -9.37 -10.09 5.41
N LYS A 12 -10.20 -9.23 6.05
CA LYS A 12 -9.73 -8.08 6.84
C LYS A 12 -9.74 -8.40 8.32
N ARG A 13 -8.63 -8.07 8.99
CA ARG A 13 -8.45 -8.17 10.44
C ARG A 13 -7.94 -6.85 11.00
N ALA A 14 -8.47 -6.43 12.14
CA ALA A 14 -7.92 -5.32 12.91
C ALA A 14 -7.09 -5.88 14.07
N LEU A 15 -5.85 -5.45 14.16
CA LEU A 15 -4.92 -5.76 15.25
C LEU A 15 -4.81 -4.53 16.14
N LYS A 16 -5.42 -4.57 17.31
CA LYS A 16 -5.26 -3.53 18.34
C LYS A 16 -4.13 -3.95 19.25
N ILE A 17 -3.09 -3.16 19.27
CA ILE A 17 -1.82 -3.44 19.92
C ILE A 17 -1.64 -2.44 21.05
N GLU A 18 -1.48 -2.94 22.28
CA GLU A 18 -1.16 -2.13 23.44
C GLU A 18 0.28 -2.38 23.87
N VAL A 19 1.06 -1.30 23.83
CA VAL A 19 2.45 -1.28 24.27
C VAL A 19 2.47 -0.87 25.77
N PRO A 20 3.13 -1.66 26.65
CA PRO A 20 3.18 -1.32 28.05
C PRO A 20 4.01 -0.06 28.32
N GLU A 21 3.67 0.64 29.38
CA GLU A 21 4.32 1.89 29.80
C GLU A 21 5.84 1.78 29.93
N ASP A 22 6.33 0.69 30.52
CA ASP A 22 7.78 0.46 30.72
C ASP A 22 8.55 0.46 29.38
N ALA A 23 7.97 -0.16 28.35
CA ALA A 23 8.57 -0.20 27.03
C ALA A 23 8.55 1.19 26.36
N VAL A 24 7.45 1.92 26.50
CA VAL A 24 7.34 3.30 26.02
C VAL A 24 8.38 4.17 26.70
N ASN A 25 8.50 4.12 28.03
CA ASN A 25 9.47 4.90 28.79
C ASN A 25 10.92 4.55 28.42
N SER A 26 11.21 3.26 28.23
CA SER A 26 12.54 2.81 27.78
C SER A 26 12.92 3.42 26.42
N GLU A 27 11.99 3.47 25.48
CA GLU A 27 12.26 4.03 24.16
C GLU A 27 12.42 5.56 24.21
N PHE A 28 11.60 6.25 24.98
CA PHE A 28 11.79 7.68 25.25
C PHE A 28 13.19 7.98 25.80
N LEU A 29 13.67 7.17 26.75
CA LEU A 29 15.01 7.34 27.33
C LEU A 29 16.13 7.16 26.30
N LYS A 30 15.99 6.19 25.40
CA LYS A 30 16.95 5.98 24.29
C LYS A 30 16.97 7.19 23.37
N VAL A 31 15.81 7.63 22.88
CA VAL A 31 15.70 8.77 21.97
C VAL A 31 16.25 10.04 22.61
N TYR A 32 15.91 10.33 23.87
CA TYR A 32 16.49 11.48 24.58
C TYR A 32 18.01 11.37 24.77
N THR A 33 18.52 10.16 24.98
CA THR A 33 19.97 9.93 25.14
C THR A 33 20.72 10.18 23.81
N GLU A 34 20.15 9.76 22.70
CA GLU A 34 20.66 10.01 21.37
C GLU A 34 20.60 11.50 21.02
N LEU A 35 19.42 12.12 21.22
CA LEU A 35 19.19 13.54 20.98
C LEU A 35 20.16 14.40 21.78
N LYS A 36 20.43 14.07 23.04
CA LYS A 36 21.37 14.76 23.90
C LYS A 36 22.78 14.83 23.32
N ARG A 37 23.19 13.79 22.57
CA ARG A 37 24.52 13.74 21.91
C ARG A 37 24.55 14.55 20.63
N GLN A 38 23.42 14.64 19.92
CA GLN A 38 23.35 15.27 18.59
C GLN A 38 23.07 16.76 18.67
N VAL A 39 22.20 17.19 19.62
CA VAL A 39 21.69 18.57 19.64
C VAL A 39 22.56 19.47 20.52
N ARG A 40 22.83 20.67 19.98
CA ARG A 40 23.49 21.74 20.73
C ARG A 40 22.44 22.62 21.39
N VAL A 41 22.35 22.54 22.72
CA VAL A 41 21.41 23.34 23.51
C VAL A 41 22.12 24.60 24.04
N PRO A 42 21.64 25.83 23.75
CA PRO A 42 22.23 27.05 24.30
C PRO A 42 22.29 27.01 25.83
N GLY A 43 23.42 27.38 26.39
CA GLY A 43 23.68 27.36 27.83
C GLY A 43 24.21 26.03 28.38
N PHE A 44 24.34 25.00 27.55
CA PHE A 44 24.88 23.70 27.98
C PHE A 44 25.94 23.20 27.03
N ARG A 45 26.96 22.55 27.59
CA ARG A 45 27.97 21.83 26.78
C ARG A 45 27.27 20.66 26.08
N GLN A 46 27.61 20.39 24.80
CA GLN A 46 27.04 19.25 24.04
C GLN A 46 27.14 17.95 24.84
N GLY A 47 26.03 17.22 24.91
CA GLY A 47 25.91 15.98 25.68
C GLY A 47 25.69 16.16 27.18
N LYS A 48 25.60 17.38 27.72
CA LYS A 48 25.40 17.64 29.16
C LYS A 48 24.07 18.33 29.50
N ALA A 49 23.22 18.59 28.53
CA ALA A 49 21.89 19.17 28.76
C ALA A 49 21.01 18.21 29.59
N PRO A 50 20.29 18.68 30.63
CA PRO A 50 19.32 17.88 31.36
C PRO A 50 18.15 17.45 30.47
N VAL A 51 17.59 16.25 30.71
CA VAL A 51 16.46 15.71 29.95
C VAL A 51 15.24 16.64 30.00
N ALA A 52 14.97 17.26 31.15
CA ALA A 52 13.86 18.20 31.32
C ALA A 52 13.93 19.43 30.38
N VAL A 53 15.13 19.87 30.00
CA VAL A 53 15.30 20.97 29.06
C VAL A 53 15.05 20.50 27.62
N LEU A 54 15.43 19.26 27.31
CA LEU A 54 15.17 18.64 26.00
C LEU A 54 13.66 18.37 25.84
N GLU A 55 13.00 17.90 26.88
CA GLU A 55 11.53 17.67 26.87
C GLU A 55 10.77 18.94 26.54
N LYS A 56 11.11 20.08 27.15
CA LYS A 56 10.43 21.35 26.87
C LYS A 56 10.60 21.85 25.44
N ARG A 57 11.71 21.54 24.78
CA ARG A 57 12.03 22.08 23.47
C ARG A 57 11.72 21.12 22.32
N TYR A 58 11.86 19.82 22.54
CA TYR A 58 11.86 18.79 21.50
C TYR A 58 10.80 17.70 21.72
N SER A 59 9.82 17.88 22.63
CA SER A 59 8.82 16.86 22.95
C SER A 59 8.16 16.29 21.71
N LYS A 60 7.62 17.15 20.83
CA LYS A 60 6.92 16.72 19.61
C LYS A 60 7.79 15.91 18.66
N MET A 61 9.05 16.32 18.48
CA MET A 61 10.00 15.61 17.64
C MET A 61 10.32 14.23 18.23
N VAL A 62 10.58 14.20 19.55
CA VAL A 62 10.87 12.95 20.27
C VAL A 62 9.66 12.00 20.26
N GLU A 63 8.45 12.51 20.45
CA GLU A 63 7.23 11.71 20.35
C GLU A 63 7.09 11.06 18.97
N GLN A 64 7.35 11.80 17.89
CA GLN A 64 7.33 11.26 16.53
C GLN A 64 8.41 10.20 16.31
N ASP A 65 9.64 10.46 16.75
CA ASP A 65 10.75 9.50 16.64
C ASP A 65 10.46 8.21 17.42
N VAL A 66 9.87 8.32 18.59
CA VAL A 66 9.47 7.17 19.42
C VAL A 66 8.37 6.37 18.73
N VAL A 67 7.35 7.02 18.18
CA VAL A 67 6.28 6.34 17.42
C VAL A 67 6.85 5.60 16.21
N GLN A 68 7.75 6.24 15.44
CA GLN A 68 8.37 5.62 14.27
C GLN A 68 9.21 4.38 14.61
N ARG A 69 9.74 4.29 15.83
CA ARG A 69 10.51 3.11 16.28
C ARG A 69 9.60 2.02 16.88
N ILE A 70 8.66 2.42 17.74
CA ILE A 70 7.80 1.48 18.46
C ILE A 70 6.80 0.78 17.53
N VAL A 71 6.15 1.53 16.64
CA VAL A 71 5.06 0.98 15.81
C VAL A 71 5.51 -0.19 14.94
N PRO A 72 6.60 -0.11 14.14
CA PRO A 72 7.04 -1.24 13.33
C PRO A 72 7.46 -2.46 14.15
N ASP A 73 8.16 -2.25 15.27
CA ASP A 73 8.66 -3.35 16.10
C ASP A 73 7.51 -4.12 16.76
N TYR A 74 6.56 -3.39 17.35
CA TYR A 74 5.40 -4.01 18.00
C TYR A 74 4.40 -4.60 17.01
N TYR A 75 4.27 -4.00 15.82
CA TYR A 75 3.49 -4.57 14.74
C TYR A 75 4.04 -5.93 14.29
N GLN A 76 5.35 -6.03 14.07
CA GLN A 76 5.97 -7.32 13.69
C GLN A 76 5.78 -8.40 14.75
N ARG A 77 5.88 -8.04 16.04
CA ARG A 77 5.61 -8.96 17.15
C ARG A 77 4.15 -9.38 17.17
N ALA A 78 3.24 -8.46 16.97
CA ALA A 78 1.80 -8.72 16.95
C ALA A 78 1.40 -9.68 15.81
N VAL A 79 1.94 -9.48 14.62
CA VAL A 79 1.72 -10.37 13.46
C VAL A 79 2.22 -11.79 13.74
N LYS A 80 3.40 -11.92 14.35
CA LYS A 80 3.94 -13.23 14.75
C LYS A 80 3.09 -13.91 15.82
N GLU A 81 2.63 -13.16 16.82
CA GLU A 81 1.79 -13.67 17.90
C GLU A 81 0.39 -14.05 17.40
N ALA A 82 -0.17 -13.26 16.48
CA ALA A 82 -1.45 -13.56 15.82
C ALA A 82 -1.38 -14.75 14.85
N GLY A 83 -0.18 -15.14 14.42
CA GLY A 83 0.01 -16.24 13.45
C GLY A 83 -0.56 -15.94 12.05
N VAL A 84 -0.72 -14.66 11.69
CA VAL A 84 -1.27 -14.24 10.41
C VAL A 84 -0.16 -13.85 9.43
N VAL A 85 -0.39 -14.09 8.14
CA VAL A 85 0.51 -13.64 7.08
C VAL A 85 -0.19 -12.50 6.31
N PRO A 86 0.12 -11.25 6.63
CA PRO A 86 -0.50 -10.11 5.97
C PRO A 86 0.01 -9.97 4.53
N VAL A 87 -0.92 -9.67 3.62
CA VAL A 87 -0.63 -9.31 2.21
C VAL A 87 -0.60 -7.80 2.06
N VAL A 88 -1.54 -7.12 2.73
CA VAL A 88 -1.63 -5.66 2.77
C VAL A 88 -1.69 -5.22 4.23
N VAL A 89 -1.03 -4.13 4.53
CA VAL A 89 -0.98 -3.54 5.87
C VAL A 89 -1.35 -2.08 5.78
N GLU A 90 -2.33 -1.67 6.56
CA GLU A 90 -2.76 -0.30 6.70
C GLU A 90 -2.57 0.13 8.16
N ILE A 91 -1.59 1.00 8.39
CA ILE A 91 -1.31 1.61 9.70
C ILE A 91 -1.68 3.08 9.61
N PRO A 92 -2.36 3.65 10.61
CA PRO A 92 -2.65 5.08 10.65
C PRO A 92 -1.36 5.92 10.52
N PRO A 93 -1.42 7.08 9.87
CA PRO A 93 -0.27 7.98 9.78
C PRO A 93 0.31 8.27 11.17
N PHE A 94 1.62 8.18 11.31
CA PHE A 94 2.32 8.36 12.58
C PHE A 94 2.03 9.71 13.24
N GLU A 95 1.74 10.73 12.46
CA GLU A 95 1.35 12.07 12.93
C GLU A 95 0.05 12.09 13.72
N ARG A 96 -0.84 11.13 13.48
CA ARG A 96 -2.12 10.99 14.21
C ARG A 96 -2.01 10.18 15.47
N LEU A 97 -0.91 9.46 15.63
CA LEU A 97 -0.67 8.63 16.81
C LEU A 97 -0.06 9.48 17.91
N LYS A 98 -0.79 9.63 19.02
CA LYS A 98 -0.33 10.38 20.17
C LYS A 98 0.28 9.44 21.18
N ILE A 99 1.55 9.61 21.49
CA ILE A 99 2.26 8.87 22.51
C ILE A 99 2.67 9.83 23.64
N GLN A 100 2.57 9.37 24.86
CA GLN A 100 2.95 10.15 26.03
C GLN A 100 3.87 9.32 26.92
N ARG A 101 4.80 9.99 27.58
CA ARG A 101 5.64 9.37 28.60
C ARG A 101 4.81 9.01 29.82
N ASN A 102 5.15 7.92 30.49
CA ASN A 102 4.45 7.38 31.66
C ASN A 102 2.99 6.99 31.37
N ALA A 103 2.71 6.54 30.15
CA ALA A 103 1.42 6.01 29.75
C ALA A 103 1.60 4.84 28.78
N SER A 104 0.67 3.90 28.79
CA SER A 104 0.60 2.86 27.78
C SER A 104 0.23 3.48 26.43
N PHE A 105 0.72 2.90 25.36
CA PHE A 105 0.45 3.36 24.00
C PHE A 105 -0.35 2.32 23.24
N THR A 106 -1.48 2.72 22.66
CA THR A 106 -2.34 1.82 21.88
C THR A 106 -2.49 2.32 20.46
N PHE A 107 -2.33 1.42 19.51
CA PHE A 107 -2.61 1.69 18.10
C PHE A 107 -3.29 0.50 17.46
N THR A 108 -3.99 0.76 16.34
CA THR A 108 -4.69 -0.28 15.57
C THR A 108 -4.10 -0.34 14.18
N ALA A 109 -3.70 -1.54 13.76
CA ALA A 109 -3.27 -1.82 12.40
C ALA A 109 -4.34 -2.69 11.71
N THR A 110 -4.76 -2.32 10.51
CA THR A 110 -5.63 -3.15 9.69
C THR A 110 -4.78 -3.96 8.74
N VAL A 111 -5.01 -5.27 8.70
CA VAL A 111 -4.27 -6.18 7.85
C VAL A 111 -5.24 -6.97 6.96
N GLU A 112 -4.82 -7.20 5.72
CA GLU A 112 -5.52 -8.11 4.82
C GLU A 112 -4.71 -9.39 4.71
N ILE A 113 -5.40 -10.53 4.89
CA ILE A 113 -4.82 -11.86 4.81
C ILE A 113 -5.38 -12.61 3.59
N LYS A 114 -4.66 -13.62 3.12
CA LYS A 114 -5.20 -14.51 2.09
C LYS A 114 -6.42 -15.25 2.63
N PRO A 115 -7.52 -15.33 1.85
CA PRO A 115 -8.67 -16.15 2.25
C PRO A 115 -8.31 -17.63 2.21
N ASP A 116 -8.86 -18.40 3.13
CA ASP A 116 -8.85 -19.86 3.05
C ASP A 116 -9.83 -20.32 1.99
N ILE A 117 -9.31 -20.78 0.86
CA ILE A 117 -10.11 -21.27 -0.25
C ILE A 117 -10.44 -22.75 -0.02
N LYS A 118 -11.70 -23.04 0.30
CA LYS A 118 -12.20 -24.41 0.30
C LYS A 118 -12.70 -24.76 -1.08
N LEU A 119 -11.99 -25.64 -1.76
CA LEU A 119 -12.47 -26.16 -3.04
C LEU A 119 -13.73 -26.99 -2.80
N GLY A 120 -14.78 -26.70 -3.60
CA GLY A 120 -15.95 -27.57 -3.67
C GLY A 120 -15.60 -28.93 -4.26
N ASP A 121 -16.50 -29.89 -4.12
CA ASP A 121 -16.31 -31.20 -4.75
C ASP A 121 -16.53 -31.08 -6.27
N TYR A 122 -15.43 -31.23 -7.00
CA TYR A 122 -15.38 -31.15 -8.47
C TYR A 122 -15.25 -32.52 -9.14
N ARG A 123 -15.24 -33.61 -8.33
CA ARG A 123 -15.17 -34.99 -8.81
C ARG A 123 -16.59 -35.52 -9.12
N PRO A 124 -16.70 -36.51 -9.97
CA PRO A 124 -18.00 -37.19 -10.13
C PRO A 124 -18.60 -37.66 -8.80
N PRO A 125 -19.89 -37.40 -8.51
CA PRO A 125 -20.94 -37.05 -9.48
C PRO A 125 -21.14 -35.53 -9.74
N ASN A 126 -20.32 -34.63 -9.18
CA ASN A 126 -20.48 -33.19 -9.29
C ASN A 126 -19.39 -32.53 -10.20
N PRO A 127 -19.32 -32.89 -11.50
CA PRO A 127 -18.34 -32.29 -12.40
C PRO A 127 -18.67 -30.82 -12.65
N ILE A 128 -17.61 -30.01 -12.82
CA ILE A 128 -17.77 -28.63 -13.26
C ILE A 128 -18.33 -28.64 -14.68
N SER A 129 -19.53 -28.10 -14.86
CA SER A 129 -20.12 -27.94 -16.18
C SER A 129 -19.52 -26.73 -16.88
N LEU A 130 -18.77 -26.98 -17.94
CA LEU A 130 -18.25 -25.94 -18.81
C LEU A 130 -19.14 -25.82 -20.05
N LYS A 131 -19.59 -24.61 -20.36
CA LYS A 131 -20.19 -24.29 -21.66
C LYS A 131 -19.05 -23.86 -22.56
N PRO A 132 -18.69 -24.64 -23.60
CA PRO A 132 -17.68 -24.21 -24.56
C PRO A 132 -18.20 -22.97 -25.28
N ASP A 133 -17.32 -22.00 -25.49
CA ASP A 133 -17.62 -20.81 -26.29
C ASP A 133 -17.59 -21.23 -27.76
N THR A 134 -18.79 -21.46 -28.32
CA THR A 134 -18.97 -21.82 -29.74
C THR A 134 -19.19 -20.54 -30.56
N ARG A 135 -18.17 -19.69 -30.64
CA ARG A 135 -18.23 -18.57 -31.59
C ARG A 135 -18.12 -19.13 -32.99
N THR A 136 -19.14 -18.91 -33.78
CA THR A 136 -19.09 -19.11 -35.24
C THR A 136 -18.65 -17.81 -35.87
N VAL A 137 -17.67 -17.91 -36.77
CA VAL A 137 -17.26 -16.76 -37.58
C VAL A 137 -18.37 -16.47 -38.56
N THR A 138 -18.85 -15.23 -38.62
CA THR A 138 -19.86 -14.79 -39.57
C THR A 138 -19.21 -14.28 -40.86
N ASP A 139 -19.97 -14.33 -41.96
CA ASP A 139 -19.48 -13.81 -43.23
C ASP A 139 -19.12 -12.32 -43.16
N GLU A 140 -19.86 -11.55 -42.34
CA GLU A 140 -19.57 -10.14 -42.08
C GLU A 140 -18.20 -9.93 -41.44
N GLN A 141 -17.81 -10.79 -40.49
CA GLN A 141 -16.47 -10.73 -39.87
C GLN A 141 -15.36 -11.11 -40.83
N ILE A 142 -15.64 -11.99 -41.77
CA ILE A 142 -14.71 -12.34 -42.88
C ILE A 142 -14.52 -11.14 -43.80
N ASP A 143 -15.61 -10.48 -44.20
CA ASP A 143 -15.55 -9.30 -45.07
C ASP A 143 -14.85 -8.11 -44.40
N GLU A 144 -15.09 -7.90 -43.12
CA GLU A 144 -14.39 -6.89 -42.34
C GLU A 144 -12.87 -7.19 -42.26
N ALA A 145 -12.50 -8.44 -42.01
CA ALA A 145 -11.10 -8.85 -41.96
C ALA A 145 -10.41 -8.69 -43.33
N LEU A 146 -11.11 -9.02 -44.40
CA LEU A 146 -10.62 -8.82 -45.80
C LEU A 146 -10.45 -7.33 -46.12
N THR A 147 -11.39 -6.49 -45.67
CA THR A 147 -11.30 -5.04 -45.87
C THR A 147 -10.11 -4.46 -45.15
N ASN A 148 -9.91 -4.81 -43.88
CA ASN A 148 -8.75 -4.40 -43.09
C ASN A 148 -7.42 -4.86 -43.73
N LEU A 149 -7.38 -6.09 -44.27
CA LEU A 149 -6.21 -6.61 -44.95
C LEU A 149 -5.92 -5.84 -46.27
N ARG A 150 -6.95 -5.49 -47.00
CA ARG A 150 -6.81 -4.67 -48.24
C ARG A 150 -6.30 -3.27 -47.89
N GLU A 151 -6.79 -2.65 -46.84
CA GLU A 151 -6.33 -1.34 -46.36
C GLU A 151 -4.86 -1.37 -45.93
N GLN A 152 -4.44 -2.42 -45.22
CA GLN A 152 -3.05 -2.60 -44.79
C GLN A 152 -2.07 -2.75 -45.98
N HIS A 153 -2.53 -3.30 -47.09
CA HIS A 153 -1.74 -3.51 -48.33
C HIS A 153 -2.04 -2.46 -49.41
N ALA A 154 -2.82 -1.43 -49.09
CA ALA A 154 -3.13 -0.37 -50.05
C ALA A 154 -1.87 0.44 -50.39
N GLN A 155 -1.68 0.72 -51.66
CA GLN A 155 -0.62 1.61 -52.13
C GLN A 155 -1.19 3.03 -52.24
N ILE A 156 -0.47 3.99 -51.69
CA ILE A 156 -0.83 5.40 -51.78
C ILE A 156 -0.25 5.95 -53.08
N GLU A 157 -1.11 6.32 -54.01
CA GLU A 157 -0.74 6.98 -55.25
C GLU A 157 -0.99 8.50 -55.15
N ALA A 158 -0.10 9.28 -55.78
CA ALA A 158 -0.27 10.72 -55.78
C ALA A 158 -1.49 11.11 -56.67
N ALA A 159 -2.38 11.92 -56.11
CA ALA A 159 -3.50 12.45 -56.86
C ALA A 159 -3.02 13.45 -57.90
N PRO A 160 -3.73 13.59 -59.05
CA PRO A 160 -3.38 14.58 -60.07
C PRO A 160 -3.42 16.01 -59.53
N ASP A 161 -2.60 16.89 -60.11
CA ASP A 161 -2.51 18.30 -59.72
C ASP A 161 -3.89 18.98 -59.78
N GLY A 162 -4.28 19.61 -58.66
CA GLY A 162 -5.58 20.30 -58.53
C GLY A 162 -6.74 19.42 -58.05
N ALA A 163 -6.47 18.17 -57.64
CA ALA A 163 -7.48 17.32 -57.05
C ALA A 163 -7.99 17.91 -55.71
N VAL A 164 -9.29 17.90 -55.51
CA VAL A 164 -9.92 18.31 -54.25
C VAL A 164 -9.94 17.12 -53.31
N LEU A 165 -9.61 17.37 -52.04
CA LEU A 165 -9.59 16.34 -51.02
C LEU A 165 -11.01 15.73 -50.83
N ALA A 166 -11.11 14.43 -51.00
CA ALA A 166 -12.35 13.67 -50.85
C ALA A 166 -12.18 12.58 -49.77
N ASP A 167 -13.30 12.00 -49.34
CA ASP A 167 -13.30 10.89 -48.38
C ASP A 167 -12.43 9.72 -48.86
N GLY A 168 -11.57 9.20 -48.01
CA GLY A 168 -10.62 8.15 -48.32
C GLY A 168 -9.27 8.64 -48.87
N MET A 169 -9.05 9.95 -49.04
CA MET A 169 -7.76 10.51 -49.45
C MET A 169 -6.91 10.92 -48.26
N HIS A 170 -5.59 10.76 -48.37
CA HIS A 170 -4.61 11.21 -47.41
C HIS A 170 -3.96 12.51 -47.85
N ALA A 171 -3.95 13.54 -47.02
CA ALA A 171 -3.26 14.80 -47.24
C ALA A 171 -1.99 14.87 -46.37
N VAL A 172 -0.86 15.21 -47.03
CA VAL A 172 0.38 15.52 -46.32
C VAL A 172 0.48 17.05 -46.18
N LEU A 173 0.40 17.56 -44.98
CA LEU A 173 0.51 18.99 -44.68
C LEU A 173 1.89 19.28 -44.07
N ASN A 174 2.64 20.20 -44.66
CA ASN A 174 3.81 20.80 -44.02
C ASN A 174 3.33 21.98 -43.18
N VAL A 175 3.49 21.89 -41.86
CA VAL A 175 3.18 22.94 -40.89
C VAL A 175 4.44 23.61 -40.40
#